data_b7427cbbebcf880077d2f992305bd719
#
_entry.id   b7427cbbebcf880077d2f992305bd719
#
_cell.length_a   1.000
_cell.length_b   1.000
_cell.length_c   1.000
_cell.angle_alpha   90.00
_cell.angle_beta   90.00
_cell.angle_gamma   90.00
#
_symmetry.space_group_name_H-M   'P 1'
#
loop_
_entity.id
_entity.type
_entity.pdbx_description
1 polymer ?
#
loop_
_entity_poly.entity_id
_entity_poly.type
_entity_poly.pdbx_seq_one_letter_code
_entity_poly.pdbx_strand_id
1 'polypeptide(L)'
;MAIAFAITANAQSYNVGSSYTTTDYFGNRTTTHRNGYGNITGTSTSSTDCFGNTTTTHRDSYGNAIGTSTFSTDFFGTTTTTHRDRYGNTTGTSRSTTDYFGTTTTQYATPYGRSVGSTTSSTDYFGTTRSSHQNQYGYTYGSSTSTTDCFGNRSTQHMSNDPDLNIWGW
;
A
#
# COMPACT_ATOMS: atom_id res chain seq x y z
N MET A 1 -33.54 31.59 22.41
CA MET A 1 -33.77 30.36 21.63
C MET A 1 -32.63 30.24 20.61
N ALA A 2 -31.59 29.43 20.90
CA ALA A 2 -30.43 29.27 20.02
C ALA A 2 -30.70 28.09 19.09
N ILE A 3 -30.72 28.35 17.78
CA ILE A 3 -30.86 27.31 16.77
C ILE A 3 -29.44 26.81 16.46
N ALA A 4 -29.11 25.60 16.93
CA ALA A 4 -27.87 24.90 16.55
C ALA A 4 -28.05 24.31 15.14
N PHE A 5 -27.34 24.85 14.15
CA PHE A 5 -27.18 24.20 12.85
C PHE A 5 -26.17 23.05 13.01
N ALA A 6 -26.64 21.81 12.97
CA ALA A 6 -25.78 20.66 12.82
C ALA A 6 -25.33 20.59 11.34
N ILE A 7 -24.09 20.96 11.08
CA ILE A 7 -23.44 20.71 9.79
C ILE A 7 -23.04 19.22 9.78
N THR A 8 -23.86 18.39 9.15
CA THR A 8 -23.45 17.02 8.82
C THR A 8 -22.47 17.10 7.65
N ALA A 9 -21.17 16.99 7.93
CA ALA A 9 -20.18 16.80 6.89
C ALA A 9 -20.33 15.36 6.35
N ASN A 10 -20.95 15.21 5.19
CA ASN A 10 -20.94 13.97 4.43
C ASN A 10 -19.52 13.81 3.86
N ALA A 11 -18.69 13.02 4.52
CA ALA A 11 -17.42 12.57 3.96
C ALA A 11 -17.74 11.59 2.82
N GLN A 12 -17.74 12.05 1.59
CA GLN A 12 -17.82 11.17 0.42
C GLN A 12 -16.46 10.50 0.22
N SER A 13 -16.48 9.17 0.10
CA SER A 13 -15.31 8.37 -0.20
C SER A 13 -15.37 7.96 -1.68
N TYR A 14 -14.27 8.19 -2.42
CA TYR A 14 -14.17 7.91 -3.85
C TYR A 14 -13.31 6.68 -4.09
N ASN A 15 -13.72 5.82 -5.04
CA ASN A 15 -12.86 4.74 -5.53
C ASN A 15 -11.76 5.36 -6.40
N VAL A 16 -10.52 5.32 -5.92
CA VAL A 16 -9.35 5.87 -6.62
C VAL A 16 -8.53 4.80 -7.33
N GLY A 17 -8.83 3.52 -7.11
CA GLY A 17 -8.18 2.43 -7.81
C GLY A 17 -8.34 1.07 -7.15
N SER A 18 -7.79 0.07 -7.83
CA SER A 18 -7.74 -1.31 -7.36
C SER A 18 -6.43 -1.98 -7.74
N SER A 19 -6.09 -3.05 -7.05
CA SER A 19 -4.99 -3.92 -7.45
C SER A 19 -5.38 -5.39 -7.33
N TYR A 20 -4.83 -6.20 -8.23
CA TYR A 20 -5.01 -7.64 -8.26
C TYR A 20 -3.66 -8.33 -8.29
N THR A 21 -3.43 -9.26 -7.37
CA THR A 21 -2.15 -9.98 -7.23
C THR A 21 -2.36 -11.46 -7.46
N THR A 22 -1.52 -12.04 -8.31
CA THR A 22 -1.36 -13.48 -8.52
C THR A 22 -0.01 -13.95 -8.02
N THR A 23 0.08 -15.21 -7.62
CA THR A 23 1.34 -15.86 -7.24
C THR A 23 1.56 -17.06 -8.14
N ASP A 24 2.76 -17.19 -8.73
CA ASP A 24 3.12 -18.33 -9.56
C ASP A 24 3.60 -19.52 -8.70
N TYR A 25 3.87 -20.64 -9.38
CA TYR A 25 4.35 -21.87 -8.74
C TYR A 25 5.69 -21.69 -8.00
N PHE A 26 6.52 -20.74 -8.42
CA PHE A 26 7.82 -20.43 -7.81
C PHE A 26 7.72 -19.43 -6.66
N GLY A 27 6.52 -18.96 -6.33
CA GLY A 27 6.28 -17.98 -5.27
C GLY A 27 6.47 -16.52 -5.71
N ASN A 28 6.77 -16.25 -6.99
CA ASN A 28 6.83 -14.87 -7.48
C ASN A 28 5.43 -14.29 -7.56
N ARG A 29 5.30 -13.04 -7.22
CA ARG A 29 4.01 -12.34 -7.20
C ARG A 29 3.96 -11.27 -8.27
N THR A 30 2.87 -11.24 -9.02
CA THR A 30 2.58 -10.19 -9.99
C THR A 30 1.33 -9.45 -9.56
N THR A 31 1.45 -8.14 -9.37
CA THR A 31 0.34 -7.26 -9.02
C THR A 31 0.05 -6.32 -10.18
N THR A 32 -1.20 -6.28 -10.65
CA THR A 32 -1.68 -5.32 -11.65
C THR A 32 -2.41 -4.20 -10.93
N HIS A 33 -2.04 -2.95 -11.19
CA HIS A 33 -2.64 -1.76 -10.62
C HIS A 33 -3.59 -1.11 -11.62
N ARG A 34 -4.75 -0.63 -11.14
CA ARG A 34 -5.78 0.03 -11.97
C ARG A 34 -6.25 1.32 -11.29
N ASN A 35 -6.58 2.32 -12.07
CA ASN A 35 -7.21 3.54 -11.56
C ASN A 35 -8.71 3.31 -11.25
N GLY A 36 -9.40 4.33 -10.74
CA GLY A 36 -10.84 4.28 -10.41
C GLY A 36 -11.75 3.99 -11.60
N TYR A 37 -11.27 4.19 -12.83
CA TYR A 37 -11.97 3.87 -14.08
C TYR A 37 -11.65 2.45 -14.59
N GLY A 38 -10.81 1.68 -13.90
CA GLY A 38 -10.43 0.31 -14.27
C GLY A 38 -9.28 0.20 -15.27
N ASN A 39 -8.70 1.31 -15.74
CA ASN A 39 -7.54 1.28 -16.64
C ASN A 39 -6.29 0.85 -15.91
N ILE A 40 -5.45 0.02 -16.54
CA ILE A 40 -4.16 -0.38 -16.00
C ILE A 40 -3.24 0.83 -15.93
N THR A 41 -2.70 1.10 -14.75
CA THR A 41 -1.73 2.16 -14.49
C THR A 41 -0.30 1.63 -14.37
N GLY A 42 -0.14 0.33 -14.09
CA GLY A 42 1.15 -0.31 -13.99
C GLY A 42 1.09 -1.73 -13.44
N THR A 43 2.26 -2.33 -13.29
CA THR A 43 2.44 -3.65 -12.69
C THR A 43 3.59 -3.65 -11.71
N SER A 44 3.54 -4.57 -10.74
CA SER A 44 4.65 -4.83 -9.81
C SER A 44 4.94 -6.32 -9.78
N THR A 45 6.20 -6.70 -9.96
CA THR A 45 6.64 -8.10 -9.87
C THR A 45 7.60 -8.26 -8.70
N SER A 46 7.33 -9.23 -7.82
CA SER A 46 8.14 -9.49 -6.62
C SER A 46 8.74 -10.89 -6.66
N SER A 47 10.00 -10.99 -6.28
CA SER A 47 10.70 -12.27 -6.04
C SER A 47 11.43 -12.23 -4.71
N THR A 48 11.51 -13.38 -4.05
CA THR A 48 12.21 -13.51 -2.76
C THR A 48 13.45 -14.38 -2.93
N ASP A 49 14.58 -13.90 -2.41
CA ASP A 49 15.84 -14.63 -2.43
C ASP A 49 15.91 -15.69 -1.31
N CYS A 50 16.98 -16.50 -1.33
CA CYS A 50 17.20 -17.55 -0.33
C CYS A 50 17.51 -17.02 1.09
N PHE A 51 17.73 -15.73 1.25
CA PHE A 51 17.92 -15.05 2.54
C PHE A 51 16.64 -14.41 3.08
N GLY A 52 15.51 -14.54 2.34
CA GLY A 52 14.21 -13.98 2.72
C GLY A 52 14.05 -12.51 2.33
N ASN A 53 15.01 -11.88 1.63
CA ASN A 53 14.81 -10.53 1.12
C ASN A 53 13.92 -10.58 -0.12
N THR A 54 12.94 -9.71 -0.19
CA THR A 54 12.09 -9.62 -1.38
C THR A 54 12.39 -8.34 -2.15
N THR A 55 12.58 -8.48 -3.44
CA THR A 55 12.72 -7.36 -4.37
C THR A 55 11.48 -7.27 -5.24
N THR A 56 10.89 -6.09 -5.29
CA THR A 56 9.74 -5.77 -6.15
C THR A 56 10.18 -4.75 -7.19
N THR A 57 9.96 -5.06 -8.48
CA THR A 57 10.15 -4.13 -9.59
C THR A 57 8.81 -3.53 -9.97
N HIS A 58 8.72 -2.21 -10.01
CA HIS A 58 7.55 -1.46 -10.41
C HIS A 58 7.68 -1.01 -11.87
N ARG A 59 6.59 -1.14 -12.63
CA ARG A 59 6.53 -0.78 -14.05
C ARG A 59 5.32 0.10 -14.34
N ASP A 60 5.45 1.01 -15.28
CA ASP A 60 4.33 1.80 -15.79
C ASP A 60 3.37 0.94 -16.65
N SER A 61 2.31 1.56 -17.18
CA SER A 61 1.34 0.91 -18.06
C SER A 61 1.92 0.45 -19.39
N TYR A 62 3.09 0.97 -19.78
CA TYR A 62 3.82 0.60 -21.00
C TYR A 62 4.86 -0.50 -20.74
N GLY A 63 5.03 -0.94 -19.47
CA GLY A 63 5.99 -1.95 -19.08
C GLY A 63 7.40 -1.44 -18.78
N ASN A 64 7.66 -0.12 -18.82
CA ASN A 64 8.96 0.44 -18.45
C ASN A 64 9.16 0.38 -16.94
N ALA A 65 10.34 -0.01 -16.48
CA ALA A 65 10.66 0.03 -15.07
C ALA A 65 10.74 1.48 -14.57
N ILE A 66 9.99 1.78 -13.52
CA ILE A 66 9.91 3.11 -12.88
C ILE A 66 10.60 3.14 -11.52
N GLY A 67 10.83 1.97 -10.91
CA GLY A 67 11.53 1.87 -9.64
C GLY A 67 11.56 0.46 -9.09
N THR A 68 12.20 0.33 -7.93
CA THR A 68 12.29 -0.93 -7.18
C THR A 68 12.03 -0.69 -5.70
N SER A 69 11.53 -1.73 -5.02
CA SER A 69 11.42 -1.76 -3.56
C SER A 69 12.09 -3.03 -3.07
N THR A 70 12.99 -2.92 -2.12
CA THR A 70 13.63 -4.06 -1.48
C THR A 70 13.25 -4.09 -0.02
N PHE A 71 12.72 -5.20 0.47
CA PHE A 71 12.38 -5.35 1.88
C PHE A 71 13.05 -6.57 2.51
N SER A 72 13.41 -6.40 3.77
CA SER A 72 13.97 -7.41 4.64
C SER A 72 13.27 -7.38 5.99
N THR A 73 13.14 -8.53 6.62
CA THR A 73 12.55 -8.65 7.95
C THR A 73 13.63 -9.02 8.95
N ASP A 74 13.72 -8.29 10.05
CA ASP A 74 14.67 -8.56 11.12
C ASP A 74 14.16 -9.69 12.04
N PHE A 75 15.03 -10.12 12.98
CA PHE A 75 14.71 -11.17 13.93
C PHE A 75 13.49 -10.86 14.83
N PHE A 76 13.18 -9.59 15.03
CA PHE A 76 12.03 -9.13 15.83
C PHE A 76 10.74 -9.00 15.02
N GLY A 77 10.75 -9.40 13.74
CA GLY A 77 9.58 -9.32 12.86
C GLY A 77 9.33 -7.93 12.28
N THR A 78 10.27 -6.99 12.47
CA THR A 78 10.16 -5.68 11.83
C THR A 78 10.62 -5.77 10.38
N THR A 79 9.77 -5.38 9.45
CA THR A 79 10.10 -5.30 8.04
C THR A 79 10.52 -3.89 7.67
N THR A 80 11.70 -3.75 7.09
CA THR A 80 12.19 -2.48 6.54
C THR A 80 12.18 -2.57 5.01
N THR A 81 11.59 -1.56 4.35
CA THR A 81 11.56 -1.46 2.90
C THR A 81 12.31 -0.20 2.45
N THR A 82 13.17 -0.36 1.46
CA THR A 82 13.84 0.77 0.77
C THR A 82 13.25 0.90 -0.62
N HIS A 83 12.76 2.08 -0.95
CA HIS A 83 12.21 2.42 -2.26
C HIS A 83 13.25 3.18 -3.08
N ARG A 84 13.38 2.82 -4.36
CA ARG A 84 14.35 3.42 -5.29
C ARG A 84 13.66 3.79 -6.59
N ASP A 85 14.11 4.86 -7.21
CA ASP A 85 13.69 5.24 -8.57
C ASP A 85 14.33 4.31 -9.62
N ARG A 86 14.00 4.54 -10.89
CA ARG A 86 14.56 3.79 -12.02
C ARG A 86 16.07 3.94 -12.19
N TYR A 87 16.67 4.97 -11.58
CA TYR A 87 18.11 5.24 -11.61
C TYR A 87 18.84 4.65 -10.40
N GLY A 88 18.11 4.01 -9.47
CA GLY A 88 18.66 3.41 -8.26
C GLY A 88 18.79 4.35 -7.06
N ASN A 89 18.38 5.63 -7.19
CA ASN A 89 18.41 6.57 -6.06
C ASN A 89 17.32 6.21 -5.06
N THR A 90 17.62 6.27 -3.77
CA THR A 90 16.62 6.06 -2.72
C THR A 90 15.62 7.22 -2.71
N THR A 91 14.36 6.91 -2.87
CA THR A 91 13.23 7.87 -2.83
C THR A 91 12.53 7.90 -1.48
N GLY A 92 12.67 6.85 -0.70
CA GLY A 92 12.10 6.76 0.63
C GLY A 92 12.34 5.41 1.29
N THR A 93 11.89 5.32 2.53
CA THR A 93 11.89 4.07 3.30
C THR A 93 10.55 3.87 3.98
N SER A 94 10.19 2.62 4.24
CA SER A 94 9.09 2.31 5.14
C SER A 94 9.47 1.23 6.13
N ARG A 95 8.88 1.31 7.33
CA ARG A 95 9.10 0.37 8.41
C ARG A 95 7.77 -0.16 8.91
N SER A 96 7.59 -1.48 8.87
CA SER A 96 6.37 -2.16 9.30
C SER A 96 6.62 -3.00 10.53
N THR A 97 5.73 -2.89 11.50
CA THR A 97 5.70 -3.74 12.71
C THR A 97 4.31 -4.30 12.87
N THR A 98 4.22 -5.56 13.29
CA THR A 98 2.94 -6.21 13.59
C THR A 98 2.86 -6.47 15.09
N ASP A 99 1.76 -6.06 15.70
CA ASP A 99 1.51 -6.27 17.12
C ASP A 99 0.98 -7.70 17.41
N TYR A 100 0.81 -8.02 18.69
CA TYR A 100 0.32 -9.33 19.15
C TYR A 100 -1.10 -9.64 18.62
N PHE A 101 -1.89 -8.62 18.31
CA PHE A 101 -3.27 -8.77 17.80
C PHE A 101 -3.33 -8.88 16.27
N GLY A 102 -2.16 -8.90 15.59
CA GLY A 102 -2.08 -9.00 14.15
C GLY A 102 -2.31 -7.66 13.41
N THR A 103 -2.34 -6.54 14.15
CA THR A 103 -2.40 -5.21 13.54
C THR A 103 -1.01 -4.81 13.07
N THR A 104 -0.87 -4.50 11.79
CA THR A 104 0.37 -4.03 11.20
C THR A 104 0.34 -2.52 11.06
N THR A 105 1.35 -1.85 11.61
CA THR A 105 1.57 -0.42 11.41
C THR A 105 2.80 -0.22 10.54
N THR A 106 2.64 0.51 9.43
CA THR A 106 3.72 0.88 8.51
C THR A 106 3.92 2.39 8.57
N GLN A 107 5.14 2.81 8.87
CA GLN A 107 5.56 4.22 8.84
C GLN A 107 6.36 4.49 7.57
N TYR A 108 6.10 5.59 6.90
CA TYR A 108 6.79 6.02 5.68
C TYR A 108 7.68 7.22 5.98
N ALA A 109 8.87 7.24 5.40
CA ALA A 109 9.82 8.32 5.56
C ALA A 109 10.50 8.67 4.24
N THR A 110 10.88 9.94 4.10
CA THR A 110 11.76 10.41 3.03
C THR A 110 13.13 9.72 3.11
N PRO A 111 14.00 9.81 2.08
CA PRO A 111 15.38 9.32 2.13
C PRO A 111 16.20 9.88 3.31
N TYR A 112 15.80 11.06 3.79
CA TYR A 112 16.45 11.76 4.91
C TYR A 112 15.82 11.44 6.28
N GLY A 113 14.90 10.44 6.35
CA GLY A 113 14.29 9.97 7.60
C GLY A 113 13.12 10.82 8.11
N ARG A 114 12.67 11.85 7.38
CA ARG A 114 11.48 12.64 7.77
C ARG A 114 10.21 11.82 7.52
N SER A 115 9.33 11.67 8.52
CA SER A 115 8.03 11.01 8.37
C SER A 115 7.17 11.74 7.34
N VAL A 116 6.50 10.96 6.47
CA VAL A 116 5.52 11.47 5.49
C VAL A 116 4.12 10.93 5.74
N GLY A 117 3.99 9.90 6.59
CA GLY A 117 2.70 9.33 6.95
C GLY A 117 2.80 7.91 7.46
N SER A 118 1.66 7.30 7.69
CA SER A 118 1.56 5.92 8.15
C SER A 118 0.33 5.19 7.59
N THR A 119 0.39 3.87 7.61
CA THR A 119 -0.74 2.99 7.31
C THR A 119 -0.89 2.01 8.47
N THR A 120 -2.11 1.89 8.99
CA THR A 120 -2.47 0.84 9.95
C THR A 120 -3.41 -0.14 9.28
N SER A 121 -3.10 -1.43 9.34
CA SER A 121 -3.91 -2.49 8.73
C SER A 121 -4.17 -3.63 9.71
N SER A 122 -5.37 -4.19 9.64
CA SER A 122 -5.78 -5.37 10.39
C SER A 122 -6.50 -6.36 9.48
N THR A 123 -6.33 -7.64 9.74
CA THR A 123 -6.99 -8.71 8.99
C THR A 123 -8.01 -9.38 9.89
N ASP A 124 -9.25 -9.49 9.43
CA ASP A 124 -10.33 -10.18 10.14
C ASP A 124 -10.23 -11.72 9.99
N TYR A 125 -11.08 -12.42 10.73
CA TYR A 125 -11.13 -13.89 10.72
C TYR A 125 -11.41 -14.47 9.33
N PHE A 126 -12.06 -13.73 8.44
CA PHE A 126 -12.40 -14.15 7.08
C PHE A 126 -11.29 -13.83 6.06
N GLY A 127 -10.14 -13.32 6.51
CA GLY A 127 -9.01 -12.99 5.64
C GLY A 127 -9.16 -11.64 4.93
N THR A 128 -10.17 -10.82 5.29
CA THR A 128 -10.29 -9.46 4.77
C THR A 128 -9.37 -8.53 5.53
N THR A 129 -8.45 -7.88 4.81
CA THR A 129 -7.57 -6.86 5.40
C THR A 129 -8.15 -5.48 5.13
N ARG A 130 -8.30 -4.68 6.19
CA ARG A 130 -8.67 -3.26 6.11
C ARG A 130 -7.50 -2.41 6.54
N SER A 131 -7.23 -1.35 5.78
CA SER A 131 -6.15 -0.42 6.05
C SER A 131 -6.67 1.01 6.10
N SER A 132 -6.11 1.81 7.01
CA SER A 132 -6.32 3.26 7.11
C SER A 132 -5.01 3.97 6.81
N HIS A 133 -5.03 4.99 5.96
CA HIS A 133 -3.87 5.75 5.53
C HIS A 133 -3.90 7.15 6.14
N GLN A 134 -2.80 7.55 6.77
CA GLN A 134 -2.67 8.82 7.46
C GLN A 134 -1.47 9.60 6.91
N ASN A 135 -1.61 10.92 6.85
CA ASN A 135 -0.49 11.81 6.52
C ASN A 135 0.43 12.03 7.73
N GLN A 136 1.51 12.80 7.54
CA GLN A 136 2.49 13.12 8.60
C GLN A 136 1.89 13.82 9.84
N TYR A 137 0.69 14.38 9.74
CA TYR A 137 -0.03 15.06 10.82
C TYR A 137 -1.06 14.15 11.51
N GLY A 138 -1.20 12.87 11.08
CA GLY A 138 -2.16 11.91 11.63
C GLY A 138 -3.58 12.02 11.05
N TYR A 139 -3.82 12.86 10.05
CA TYR A 139 -5.13 12.93 9.40
C TYR A 139 -5.31 11.78 8.42
N THR A 140 -6.43 11.06 8.53
CA THR A 140 -6.78 9.99 7.60
C THR A 140 -7.24 10.58 6.27
N TYR A 141 -6.55 10.23 5.18
CA TYR A 141 -6.88 10.68 3.84
C TYR A 141 -7.45 9.58 2.95
N GLY A 142 -7.39 8.32 3.40
CA GLY A 142 -7.93 7.21 2.61
C GLY A 142 -7.93 5.89 3.37
N SER A 143 -8.50 4.89 2.71
CA SER A 143 -8.56 3.51 3.21
C SER A 143 -8.41 2.51 2.07
N SER A 144 -8.09 1.26 2.42
CA SER A 144 -8.09 0.15 1.48
C SER A 144 -8.73 -1.09 2.09
N THR A 145 -9.37 -1.87 1.24
CA THR A 145 -9.91 -3.18 1.60
C THR A 145 -9.37 -4.23 0.65
N SER A 146 -8.75 -5.28 1.22
CA SER A 146 -8.20 -6.41 0.47
C SER A 146 -8.89 -7.69 0.85
N THR A 147 -9.18 -8.52 -0.14
CA THR A 147 -9.68 -9.89 0.03
C THR A 147 -8.78 -10.87 -0.71
N THR A 148 -8.62 -12.07 -0.17
CA THR A 148 -7.84 -13.15 -0.79
C THR A 148 -8.79 -14.30 -1.12
N ASP A 149 -8.75 -14.79 -2.37
CA ASP A 149 -9.58 -15.92 -2.79
C ASP A 149 -8.96 -17.28 -2.35
N CYS A 150 -9.70 -18.37 -2.58
CA CYS A 150 -9.26 -19.72 -2.24
C CYS A 150 -8.04 -20.21 -3.05
N PHE A 151 -7.64 -19.49 -4.10
CA PHE A 151 -6.46 -19.77 -4.92
C PHE A 151 -5.25 -18.92 -4.49
N GLY A 152 -5.42 -18.05 -3.45
CA GLY A 152 -4.37 -17.18 -2.96
C GLY A 152 -4.21 -15.88 -3.75
N ASN A 153 -5.09 -15.58 -4.71
CA ASN A 153 -5.08 -14.30 -5.43
C ASN A 153 -5.67 -13.22 -4.55
N ARG A 154 -5.05 -12.05 -4.52
CA ARG A 154 -5.48 -10.92 -3.70
C ARG A 154 -6.03 -9.79 -4.55
N SER A 155 -7.24 -9.35 -4.22
CA SER A 155 -7.87 -8.15 -4.77
C SER A 155 -7.88 -7.04 -3.71
N THR A 156 -7.52 -5.83 -4.09
CA THR A 156 -7.53 -4.66 -3.19
C THR A 156 -8.22 -3.49 -3.87
N GLN A 157 -9.14 -2.85 -3.14
CA GLN A 157 -9.76 -1.58 -3.52
C GLN A 157 -9.21 -0.48 -2.63
N HIS A 158 -8.95 0.67 -3.22
CA HIS A 158 -8.47 1.87 -2.55
C HIS A 158 -9.53 2.96 -2.64
N MET A 159 -9.78 3.61 -1.50
CA MET A 159 -10.74 4.70 -1.36
C MET A 159 -9.99 5.92 -0.83
N SER A 160 -10.25 7.10 -1.38
CA SER A 160 -9.72 8.36 -0.89
C SER A 160 -10.85 9.28 -0.48
N ASN A 161 -10.59 10.13 0.52
CA ASN A 161 -11.45 11.25 0.89
C ASN A 161 -11.18 12.48 -0.02
N ASP A 162 -10.11 12.41 -0.83
CA ASP A 162 -9.72 13.42 -1.81
C ASP A 162 -9.82 12.80 -3.21
N PRO A 163 -10.71 13.32 -4.09
CA PRO A 163 -10.90 12.78 -5.44
C PRO A 163 -9.68 13.00 -6.35
N ASP A 164 -8.84 13.99 -6.05
CA ASP A 164 -7.65 14.33 -6.84
C ASP A 164 -6.40 13.60 -6.37
N LEU A 165 -6.51 12.80 -5.29
CA LEU A 165 -5.37 12.08 -4.74
C LEU A 165 -4.96 10.90 -5.64
N ASN A 166 -3.79 10.99 -6.23
CA ASN A 166 -3.14 9.83 -6.85
C ASN A 166 -2.38 9.04 -5.77
N ILE A 167 -2.99 7.98 -5.26
CA ILE A 167 -2.40 7.11 -4.22
C ILE A 167 -1.22 6.27 -4.73
N TRP A 168 -1.01 6.20 -6.05
CA TRP A 168 0.07 5.43 -6.64
C TRP A 168 1.35 6.24 -6.86
N GLY A 169 1.37 7.52 -6.54
CA GLY A 169 2.49 8.46 -6.36
C GLY A 169 3.85 8.17 -7.03
N TRP A 170 3.83 7.54 -8.23
CA TRP A 170 5.03 7.22 -9.03
C TRP A 170 5.26 8.28 -10.11
#